data_4910ae329f41f480a1a423291b7d2198
#
_entry.id   4910ae329f41f480a1a423291b7d2198
#
_cell.length_a   1.000
_cell.length_b   1.000
_cell.length_c   1.000
_cell.angle_alpha   90.00
_cell.angle_beta   90.00
_cell.angle_gamma   90.00
#
_symmetry.space_group_name_H-M   'P 1'
#
loop_
_entity.id
_entity.type
_entity.pdbx_description
1 polymer ?
#
loop_
_entity_poly.entity_id
_entity_poly.type
_entity_poly.pdbx_seq_one_letter_code
_entity_poly.pdbx_strand_id
1 'polypeptide(L)'
;MHTTGEPGPGAGPEAFIELDRVEKVFDVRRRKGLLRRELHQVRAVDSISFTVGRGEMVGYIGPNGAGKSTTIKMLTGILTPSGGRLRVAGIDPSRERTRLAHRIGVVFGQRTTLWWDLPLIDSYKLMHRMYRIPDARYRENLARLVELLDLGDLLEVPVRQLSLGQRMRGDIAAALLHDPEVLYLDEPTIGLDVVSKTRVREFLRQVNAERSTTVLLTTHDLQDIEQVCSRVMVIDHGRLVYDGSLAGLHEVGEGERTLVVDLERECPPVEVPAPARVVRVDGPRQWVAFPASEPAAGLVTRIAERYPLVDLSVREPDIEAVIARMYAERAGRTPTQSS
;
A
#
# COMPACT_ATOMS: atom_id res chain seq x y z
N MET A 1 -20.58 -31.81 37.39
CA MET A 1 -20.65 -32.04 35.93
C MET A 1 -20.43 -30.71 35.25
N HIS A 2 -19.15 -30.41 34.90
CA HIS A 2 -18.79 -29.21 34.14
C HIS A 2 -18.65 -29.62 32.69
N THR A 3 -19.54 -29.13 31.85
CA THR A 3 -19.45 -29.25 30.39
C THR A 3 -18.50 -28.21 29.88
N THR A 4 -17.30 -28.63 29.53
CA THR A 4 -16.35 -27.87 28.71
C THR A 4 -16.89 -27.81 27.29
N GLY A 5 -17.40 -26.64 26.89
CA GLY A 5 -17.76 -26.36 25.50
C GLY A 5 -16.46 -26.18 24.66
N GLU A 6 -16.29 -27.06 23.69
CA GLU A 6 -15.28 -26.92 22.65
C GLU A 6 -15.52 -25.65 21.83
N PRO A 7 -14.49 -24.89 21.47
CA PRO A 7 -14.65 -23.77 20.55
C PRO A 7 -14.93 -24.31 19.14
N GLY A 8 -16.00 -23.82 18.52
CA GLY A 8 -16.39 -24.16 17.16
C GLY A 8 -15.36 -23.73 16.13
N PRO A 9 -15.26 -24.43 14.98
CA PRO A 9 -14.30 -24.12 13.93
C PRO A 9 -14.71 -22.86 13.17
N GLY A 10 -13.83 -21.84 13.11
CA GLY A 10 -13.96 -20.74 12.16
C GLY A 10 -13.94 -19.30 12.70
N ALA A 11 -13.23 -19.01 13.79
CA ALA A 11 -12.84 -17.63 14.08
C ALA A 11 -11.62 -17.28 13.22
N GLY A 12 -11.84 -16.59 12.09
CA GLY A 12 -10.78 -15.90 11.39
C GLY A 12 -10.06 -14.93 12.34
N PRO A 13 -8.86 -14.43 12.03
CA PRO A 13 -8.13 -13.53 12.91
C PRO A 13 -9.04 -12.40 13.37
N GLU A 14 -9.04 -12.14 14.68
CA GLU A 14 -9.89 -11.11 15.30
C GLU A 14 -9.68 -9.77 14.57
N ALA A 15 -10.76 -9.22 14.03
CA ALA A 15 -10.73 -8.01 13.24
C ALA A 15 -10.19 -6.85 14.10
N PHE A 16 -9.08 -6.27 13.67
CA PHE A 16 -8.37 -5.22 14.40
C PHE A 16 -8.64 -3.82 13.84
N ILE A 17 -8.84 -3.73 12.52
CA ILE A 17 -9.39 -2.58 11.84
C ILE A 17 -10.67 -3.05 11.14
N GLU A 18 -11.77 -2.33 11.34
CA GLU A 18 -13.08 -2.70 10.81
C GLU A 18 -13.75 -1.49 10.17
N LEU A 19 -14.14 -1.64 8.90
CA LEU A 19 -15.00 -0.71 8.18
C LEU A 19 -16.26 -1.45 7.73
N ASP A 20 -17.42 -0.87 8.01
CA ASP A 20 -18.72 -1.38 7.56
C ASP A 20 -19.48 -0.25 6.87
N ARG A 21 -19.57 -0.33 5.55
CA ARG A 21 -20.25 0.63 4.65
C ARG A 21 -19.86 2.08 4.93
N VAL A 22 -18.55 2.31 5.11
CA VAL A 22 -18.03 3.63 5.42
C VAL A 22 -18.10 4.53 4.19
N GLU A 23 -18.64 5.74 4.40
CA GLU A 23 -18.79 6.76 3.37
C GLU A 23 -18.12 8.07 3.77
N LYS A 24 -17.62 8.81 2.77
CA LYS A 24 -17.18 10.20 2.95
C LYS A 24 -17.60 11.05 1.77
N VAL A 25 -18.46 12.02 2.06
CA VAL A 25 -18.92 13.03 1.11
C VAL A 25 -18.40 14.39 1.56
N PHE A 26 -17.88 15.15 0.61
CA PHE A 26 -17.46 16.53 0.81
C PHE A 26 -18.38 17.47 0.04
N ASP A 27 -18.86 18.52 0.71
CA ASP A 27 -19.59 19.61 0.09
C ASP A 27 -18.60 20.67 -0.42
N VAL A 28 -18.40 20.71 -1.74
CA VAL A 28 -17.48 21.64 -2.41
C VAL A 28 -18.28 22.76 -3.03
N ARG A 29 -18.01 24.01 -2.61
CA ARG A 29 -18.62 25.19 -3.22
C ARG A 29 -17.87 25.58 -4.49
N ARG A 30 -18.45 25.33 -5.65
CA ARG A 30 -17.90 25.78 -6.96
C ARG A 30 -18.46 27.14 -7.34
N ARG A 31 -17.59 28.05 -7.78
CA ARG A 31 -18.00 29.32 -8.33
C ARG A 31 -18.64 29.09 -9.70
N LYS A 32 -19.90 29.51 -9.89
CA LYS A 32 -20.61 29.51 -11.18
C LYS A 32 -20.85 30.97 -11.56
N GLY A 33 -19.88 31.61 -12.27
CA GLY A 33 -19.94 33.02 -12.60
C GLY A 33 -19.51 33.95 -11.45
N LEU A 34 -19.73 35.30 -11.60
CA LEU A 34 -19.22 36.30 -10.65
C LEU A 34 -19.93 36.27 -9.27
N LEU A 35 -21.16 35.80 -9.16
CA LEU A 35 -21.98 35.95 -7.95
C LEU A 35 -22.68 34.68 -7.46
N ARG A 36 -22.66 33.57 -8.18
CA ARG A 36 -23.33 32.32 -7.77
C ARG A 36 -22.31 31.25 -7.33
N ARG A 37 -22.58 30.65 -6.18
CA ARG A 37 -21.88 29.45 -5.70
C ARG A 37 -22.85 28.27 -5.79
N GLU A 38 -22.45 27.22 -6.48
CA GLU A 38 -23.19 25.96 -6.54
C GLU A 38 -22.52 24.94 -5.59
N LEU A 39 -23.36 24.28 -4.80
CA LEU A 39 -22.89 23.20 -3.92
C LEU A 39 -22.72 21.95 -4.77
N HIS A 40 -21.50 21.41 -4.85
CA HIS A 40 -21.21 20.17 -5.53
C HIS A 40 -20.75 19.15 -4.49
N GLN A 41 -21.44 18.00 -4.44
CA GLN A 41 -21.04 16.90 -3.56
C GLN A 41 -20.01 16.03 -4.25
N VAL A 42 -18.88 15.83 -3.59
CA VAL A 42 -17.83 14.92 -4.02
C VAL A 42 -17.80 13.74 -3.07
N ARG A 43 -18.18 12.56 -3.55
CA ARG A 43 -18.12 11.32 -2.79
C ARG A 43 -16.71 10.74 -2.93
N ALA A 44 -15.88 11.01 -1.93
CA ALA A 44 -14.48 10.56 -1.91
C ALA A 44 -14.32 9.12 -1.47
N VAL A 45 -15.26 8.61 -0.65
CA VAL A 45 -15.36 7.19 -0.24
C VAL A 45 -16.83 6.81 -0.31
N ASP A 46 -17.11 5.68 -0.97
CA ASP A 46 -18.44 5.22 -1.34
C ASP A 46 -18.70 3.80 -0.83
N SER A 47 -19.21 3.72 0.40
CA SER A 47 -19.68 2.48 1.03
C SER A 47 -18.62 1.35 1.06
N ILE A 48 -17.40 1.66 1.50
CA ILE A 48 -16.34 0.63 1.64
C ILE A 48 -16.53 -0.20 2.90
N SER A 49 -16.30 -1.51 2.76
CA SER A 49 -16.30 -2.47 3.87
C SER A 49 -15.11 -3.39 3.74
N PHE A 50 -14.31 -3.50 4.78
CA PHE A 50 -13.21 -4.45 4.91
C PHE A 50 -12.79 -4.61 6.37
N THR A 51 -12.00 -5.64 6.64
CA THR A 51 -11.37 -5.87 7.95
C THR A 51 -9.89 -6.10 7.75
N VAL A 52 -9.07 -5.72 8.74
CA VAL A 52 -7.65 -6.06 8.81
C VAL A 52 -7.38 -6.73 10.15
N GLY A 53 -6.72 -7.87 10.14
CA GLY A 53 -6.35 -8.62 11.32
C GLY A 53 -5.20 -7.97 12.09
N ARG A 54 -5.05 -8.34 13.36
CA ARG A 54 -3.89 -7.90 14.17
C ARG A 54 -2.58 -8.46 13.59
N GLY A 55 -1.56 -7.62 13.46
CA GLY A 55 -0.26 -8.00 12.92
C GLY A 55 -0.25 -8.19 11.39
N GLU A 56 -1.35 -7.95 10.70
CA GLU A 56 -1.40 -8.05 9.25
C GLU A 56 -0.72 -6.86 8.58
N MET A 57 0.01 -7.12 7.49
CA MET A 57 0.59 -6.09 6.64
C MET A 57 -0.17 -6.04 5.32
N VAL A 58 -0.90 -4.95 5.11
CA VAL A 58 -1.83 -4.80 3.98
C VAL A 58 -1.45 -3.61 3.12
N GLY A 59 -1.33 -3.85 1.82
CA GLY A 59 -1.22 -2.81 0.81
C GLY A 59 -2.61 -2.21 0.48
N TYR A 60 -2.73 -0.89 0.49
CA TYR A 60 -3.96 -0.17 0.13
C TYR A 60 -3.68 0.73 -1.06
N ILE A 61 -3.97 0.26 -2.26
CA ILE A 61 -3.54 0.85 -3.52
C ILE A 61 -4.70 1.37 -4.36
N GLY A 62 -4.41 2.26 -5.27
CA GLY A 62 -5.39 2.87 -6.17
C GLY A 62 -4.85 4.13 -6.84
N PRO A 63 -5.50 4.65 -7.88
CA PRO A 63 -5.07 5.86 -8.56
C PRO A 63 -5.15 7.10 -7.66
N ASN A 64 -4.54 8.19 -8.12
CA ASN A 64 -4.68 9.47 -7.44
C ASN A 64 -6.14 9.92 -7.43
N GLY A 65 -6.62 10.32 -6.25
CA GLY A 65 -8.03 10.68 -6.07
C GLY A 65 -8.98 9.52 -5.78
N ALA A 66 -8.51 8.26 -5.76
CA ALA A 66 -9.35 7.08 -5.49
C ALA A 66 -9.95 7.02 -4.07
N GLY A 67 -9.47 7.85 -3.13
CA GLY A 67 -9.96 7.87 -1.75
C GLY A 67 -8.98 7.35 -0.69
N LYS A 68 -7.77 6.88 -1.07
CA LYS A 68 -6.76 6.30 -0.15
C LYS A 68 -6.48 7.19 1.08
N SER A 69 -5.94 8.37 0.86
CA SER A 69 -5.61 9.30 1.97
C SER A 69 -6.84 9.78 2.74
N THR A 70 -8.03 9.79 2.10
CA THR A 70 -9.30 10.09 2.79
C THR A 70 -9.64 8.98 3.77
N THR A 71 -9.49 7.72 3.35
CA THR A 71 -9.70 6.54 4.21
C THR A 71 -8.72 6.54 5.38
N ILE A 72 -7.43 6.77 5.14
CA ILE A 72 -6.43 6.87 6.23
C ILE A 72 -6.79 8.00 7.20
N LYS A 73 -7.20 9.16 6.72
CA LYS A 73 -7.63 10.27 7.59
C LYS A 73 -8.87 9.94 8.43
N MET A 74 -9.77 9.08 7.95
CA MET A 74 -10.88 8.58 8.76
C MET A 74 -10.40 7.56 9.80
N LEU A 75 -9.54 6.61 9.40
CA LEU A 75 -8.94 5.61 10.29
C LEU A 75 -8.12 6.25 11.42
N THR A 76 -7.48 7.38 11.17
CA THR A 76 -6.71 8.14 12.17
C THR A 76 -7.53 9.15 12.99
N GLY A 77 -8.83 9.27 12.71
CA GLY A 77 -9.72 10.21 13.38
C GLY A 77 -9.53 11.68 12.98
N ILE A 78 -8.74 11.96 11.92
CA ILE A 78 -8.59 13.31 11.36
C ILE A 78 -9.87 13.74 10.64
N LEU A 79 -10.53 12.79 9.97
CA LEU A 79 -11.83 13.01 9.33
C LEU A 79 -12.90 12.12 9.97
N THR A 80 -14.10 12.65 10.10
CA THR A 80 -15.28 11.88 10.50
C THR A 80 -15.98 11.32 9.25
N PRO A 81 -16.32 10.03 9.21
CA PRO A 81 -17.17 9.47 8.16
C PRO A 81 -18.50 10.23 8.01
N SER A 82 -19.04 10.25 6.80
CA SER A 82 -20.39 10.77 6.55
C SER A 82 -21.47 9.71 6.82
N GLY A 83 -21.09 8.43 6.77
CA GLY A 83 -21.94 7.26 7.03
C GLY A 83 -21.12 6.00 7.31
N GLY A 84 -21.80 4.93 7.72
CA GLY A 84 -21.19 3.66 8.07
C GLY A 84 -20.61 3.59 9.47
N ARG A 85 -19.86 2.51 9.75
CA ARG A 85 -19.19 2.27 11.04
C ARG A 85 -17.71 2.00 10.81
N LEU A 86 -16.88 2.54 11.71
CA LEU A 86 -15.43 2.42 11.64
C LEU A 86 -14.89 2.14 13.04
N ARG A 87 -14.02 1.13 13.17
CA ARG A 87 -13.31 0.81 14.41
C ARG A 87 -11.83 0.53 14.11
N VAL A 88 -10.97 0.96 15.00
CA VAL A 88 -9.53 0.68 14.99
C VAL A 88 -9.13 0.23 16.39
N ALA A 89 -8.60 -0.97 16.51
CA ALA A 89 -8.27 -1.58 17.79
C ALA A 89 -9.43 -1.49 18.82
N GLY A 90 -10.68 -1.71 18.33
CA GLY A 90 -11.92 -1.62 19.10
C GLY A 90 -12.39 -0.19 19.43
N ILE A 91 -11.66 0.86 18.98
CA ILE A 91 -11.94 2.27 19.26
C ILE A 91 -12.65 2.90 18.06
N ASP A 92 -13.68 3.72 18.31
CA ASP A 92 -14.28 4.60 17.29
C ASP A 92 -13.42 5.87 17.14
N PRO A 93 -12.75 6.06 15.98
CA PRO A 93 -11.86 7.21 15.76
C PRO A 93 -12.54 8.57 15.87
N SER A 94 -13.84 8.64 15.58
CA SER A 94 -14.60 9.89 15.61
C SER A 94 -14.95 10.33 17.05
N ARG A 95 -15.04 9.38 17.97
CA ARG A 95 -15.47 9.62 19.35
C ARG A 95 -14.32 9.66 20.36
N GLU A 96 -13.30 8.82 20.14
CA GLU A 96 -12.22 8.61 21.10
C GLU A 96 -10.84 8.92 20.47
N ARG A 97 -10.75 9.99 19.69
CA ARG A 97 -9.57 10.36 18.91
C ARG A 97 -8.27 10.39 19.72
N THR A 98 -8.30 10.98 20.91
CA THR A 98 -7.10 11.08 21.78
C THR A 98 -6.64 9.69 22.25
N ARG A 99 -7.58 8.82 22.63
CA ARG A 99 -7.27 7.44 23.03
C ARG A 99 -6.69 6.64 21.87
N LEU A 100 -7.25 6.80 20.67
CA LEU A 100 -6.75 6.16 19.47
C LEU A 100 -5.33 6.64 19.12
N ALA A 101 -5.04 7.94 19.24
CA ALA A 101 -3.74 8.51 18.90
C ALA A 101 -2.57 7.86 19.67
N HIS A 102 -2.80 7.36 20.89
CA HIS A 102 -1.79 6.62 21.68
C HIS A 102 -1.55 5.19 21.18
N ARG A 103 -2.39 4.66 20.29
CA ARG A 103 -2.32 3.29 19.78
C ARG A 103 -1.94 3.19 18.31
N ILE A 104 -1.85 4.32 17.63
CA ILE A 104 -1.52 4.38 16.20
C ILE A 104 -0.29 5.24 15.95
N GLY A 105 0.53 4.82 14.99
CA GLY A 105 1.56 5.64 14.35
C GLY A 105 1.10 6.04 12.95
N VAL A 106 1.45 7.24 12.50
CA VAL A 106 1.08 7.73 11.19
C VAL A 106 2.25 8.44 10.54
N VAL A 107 2.55 8.06 9.30
CA VAL A 107 3.55 8.74 8.46
C VAL A 107 2.88 9.17 7.17
N PHE A 108 2.98 10.47 6.85
CA PHE A 108 2.52 11.03 5.59
C PHE A 108 3.74 11.36 4.72
N GLY A 109 3.92 10.68 3.60
CA GLY A 109 5.15 10.77 2.80
C GLY A 109 5.52 12.17 2.30
N GLN A 110 4.54 13.05 2.14
CA GLN A 110 4.78 14.43 1.71
C GLN A 110 4.85 15.45 2.85
N ARG A 111 4.62 15.03 4.09
CA ARG A 111 4.60 15.91 5.26
C ARG A 111 5.35 15.26 6.40
N THR A 112 6.32 15.98 6.94
CA THR A 112 7.01 15.55 8.15
C THR A 112 6.27 15.98 9.41
N THR A 113 6.32 15.14 10.44
CA THR A 113 5.88 15.46 11.80
C THR A 113 7.02 16.00 12.65
N LEU A 114 8.24 15.96 12.13
CA LEU A 114 9.45 16.43 12.80
C LEU A 114 9.55 17.96 12.75
N TRP A 115 10.15 18.56 13.76
CA TRP A 115 10.36 20.00 13.83
C TRP A 115 11.48 20.44 12.90
N TRP A 116 11.13 21.19 11.87
CA TRP A 116 11.97 21.56 10.74
C TRP A 116 13.33 22.20 11.10
N ASP A 117 13.33 23.12 12.07
CA ASP A 117 14.54 23.88 12.47
C ASP A 117 15.29 23.27 13.65
N LEU A 118 14.77 22.20 14.28
CA LEU A 118 15.38 21.56 15.42
C LEU A 118 16.17 20.31 15.02
N PRO A 119 17.18 19.92 15.81
CA PRO A 119 17.81 18.61 15.69
C PRO A 119 16.79 17.48 15.80
N LEU A 120 17.04 16.38 15.08
CA LEU A 120 16.13 15.23 15.06
C LEU A 120 15.80 14.72 16.46
N ILE A 121 16.80 14.65 17.35
CA ILE A 121 16.63 14.21 18.73
C ILE A 121 15.64 15.07 19.53
N ASP A 122 15.54 16.35 19.23
CA ASP A 122 14.62 17.24 19.96
C ASP A 122 13.17 17.00 19.55
N SER A 123 12.92 16.62 18.29
CA SER A 123 11.62 16.13 17.86
C SER A 123 11.21 14.87 18.65
N TYR A 124 12.14 13.94 18.85
CA TYR A 124 11.87 12.72 19.64
C TYR A 124 11.63 13.00 21.14
N LYS A 125 12.39 13.90 21.73
CA LYS A 125 12.15 14.35 23.12
C LYS A 125 10.75 14.97 23.27
N LEU A 126 10.31 15.72 22.28
CA LEU A 126 8.98 16.30 22.27
C LEU A 126 7.89 15.21 22.16
N MET A 127 8.05 14.23 21.23
CA MET A 127 7.16 13.07 21.14
C MET A 127 7.09 12.30 22.45
N HIS A 128 8.23 12.06 23.10
CA HIS A 128 8.29 11.44 24.43
C HIS A 128 7.36 12.14 25.43
N ARG A 129 7.40 13.47 25.47
CA ARG A 129 6.54 14.26 26.37
C ARG A 129 5.06 14.26 25.95
N MET A 130 4.78 14.41 24.67
CA MET A 130 3.43 14.46 24.12
C MET A 130 2.68 13.13 24.34
N TYR A 131 3.34 12.01 24.07
CA TYR A 131 2.76 10.67 24.24
C TYR A 131 2.92 10.13 25.66
N ARG A 132 3.56 10.89 26.58
CA ARG A 132 3.81 10.49 27.97
C ARG A 132 4.46 9.12 28.08
N ILE A 133 5.46 8.86 27.20
CA ILE A 133 6.18 7.58 27.20
C ILE A 133 7.02 7.50 28.47
N PRO A 134 7.01 6.39 29.24
CA PRO A 134 7.90 6.21 30.39
C PRO A 134 9.38 6.31 29.97
N ASP A 135 10.23 6.97 30.79
CA ASP A 135 11.63 7.25 30.45
C ASP A 135 12.44 6.00 30.08
N ALA A 136 12.21 4.89 30.76
CA ALA A 136 12.87 3.61 30.46
C ALA A 136 12.48 3.10 29.05
N ARG A 137 11.18 3.14 28.76
CA ARG A 137 10.63 2.72 27.47
C ARG A 137 11.09 3.62 26.32
N TYR A 138 11.11 4.93 26.56
CA TYR A 138 11.62 5.89 25.58
C TYR A 138 13.08 5.58 25.22
N ARG A 139 13.95 5.38 26.21
CA ARG A 139 15.37 5.06 25.96
C ARG A 139 15.55 3.76 25.20
N GLU A 140 14.81 2.72 25.58
CA GLU A 140 14.82 1.41 24.90
C GLU A 140 14.38 1.55 23.43
N ASN A 141 13.20 2.14 23.21
CA ASN A 141 12.66 2.31 21.86
C ASN A 141 13.56 3.21 21.01
N LEU A 142 14.06 4.32 21.56
CA LEU A 142 14.93 5.23 20.83
C LEU A 142 16.23 4.53 20.39
N ALA A 143 16.91 3.85 21.32
CA ALA A 143 18.15 3.14 21.00
C ALA A 143 17.95 2.14 19.87
N ARG A 144 16.89 1.32 19.96
CA ARG A 144 16.54 0.34 18.95
C ARG A 144 16.20 0.98 17.60
N LEU A 145 15.35 2.02 17.58
CA LEU A 145 14.96 2.69 16.32
C LEU A 145 16.14 3.39 15.66
N VAL A 146 17.04 3.97 16.46
CA VAL A 146 18.30 4.59 15.97
C VAL A 146 19.19 3.56 15.29
N GLU A 147 19.35 2.39 15.88
CA GLU A 147 20.11 1.29 15.30
C GLU A 147 19.47 0.77 14.01
N LEU A 148 18.20 0.38 14.06
CA LEU A 148 17.48 -0.22 12.92
C LEU A 148 17.34 0.71 11.72
N LEU A 149 17.16 2.01 11.95
CA LEU A 149 16.95 3.01 10.91
C LEU A 149 18.22 3.79 10.58
N ASP A 150 19.38 3.42 11.16
CA ASP A 150 20.66 4.07 10.93
C ASP A 150 20.55 5.60 11.10
N LEU A 151 20.15 6.03 12.30
CA LEU A 151 19.88 7.43 12.63
C LEU A 151 20.97 8.05 13.53
N GLY A 152 21.98 7.28 13.95
CA GLY A 152 22.98 7.70 14.94
C GLY A 152 23.60 9.06 14.61
N ASP A 153 24.19 9.17 13.45
CA ASP A 153 24.85 10.40 12.98
C ASP A 153 23.89 11.55 12.64
N LEU A 154 22.57 11.26 12.61
CA LEU A 154 21.55 12.22 12.22
C LEU A 154 20.85 12.88 13.43
N LEU A 155 21.04 12.35 14.64
CA LEU A 155 20.30 12.80 15.81
C LEU A 155 20.49 14.29 16.13
N GLU A 156 21.69 14.80 15.97
CA GLU A 156 22.03 16.22 16.25
C GLU A 156 21.89 17.09 15.00
N VAL A 157 21.50 16.53 13.84
CA VAL A 157 21.32 17.27 12.61
C VAL A 157 19.94 17.91 12.56
N PRO A 158 19.81 19.22 12.27
CA PRO A 158 18.53 19.87 12.05
C PRO A 158 17.74 19.19 10.91
N VAL A 159 16.45 18.96 11.12
CA VAL A 159 15.59 18.21 10.18
C VAL A 159 15.63 18.78 8.76
N ARG A 160 15.73 20.09 8.61
CA ARG A 160 15.84 20.77 7.30
C ARG A 160 17.09 20.40 6.49
N GLN A 161 18.14 19.87 7.13
CA GLN A 161 19.39 19.47 6.49
C GLN A 161 19.40 17.99 6.09
N LEU A 162 18.43 17.23 6.54
CA LEU A 162 18.28 15.81 6.19
C LEU A 162 17.83 15.64 4.74
N SER A 163 18.39 14.66 4.05
CA SER A 163 17.85 14.20 2.78
C SER A 163 16.42 13.68 2.95
N LEU A 164 15.67 13.55 1.85
CA LEU A 164 14.31 13.02 1.92
C LEU A 164 14.26 11.64 2.55
N GLY A 165 15.19 10.74 2.18
CA GLY A 165 15.28 9.40 2.75
C GLY A 165 15.65 9.39 4.23
N GLN A 166 16.61 10.24 4.66
CA GLN A 166 16.97 10.40 6.06
C GLN A 166 15.79 10.92 6.88
N ARG A 167 15.09 11.93 6.36
CA ARG A 167 13.90 12.48 7.01
C ARG A 167 12.78 11.47 7.11
N MET A 168 12.53 10.67 6.06
CA MET A 168 11.52 9.61 6.11
C MET A 168 11.84 8.57 7.18
N ARG A 169 13.09 8.12 7.30
CA ARG A 169 13.52 7.23 8.39
C ARG A 169 13.29 7.87 9.75
N GLY A 170 13.57 9.16 9.89
CA GLY A 170 13.27 9.93 11.08
C GLY A 170 11.77 10.01 11.42
N ASP A 171 10.90 10.24 10.41
CA ASP A 171 9.44 10.27 10.58
C ASP A 171 8.88 8.88 10.99
N ILE A 172 9.41 7.80 10.40
CA ILE A 172 9.03 6.43 10.77
C ILE A 172 9.43 6.14 12.22
N ALA A 173 10.66 6.53 12.64
CA ALA A 173 11.07 6.41 14.04
C ALA A 173 10.15 7.18 14.99
N ALA A 174 9.81 8.42 14.65
CA ALA A 174 8.89 9.25 15.45
C ALA A 174 7.52 8.57 15.61
N ALA A 175 6.97 8.00 14.52
CA ALA A 175 5.68 7.32 14.52
C ALA A 175 5.67 6.03 15.37
N LEU A 176 6.83 5.40 15.58
CA LEU A 176 6.98 4.13 16.32
C LEU A 176 7.48 4.33 17.75
N LEU A 177 7.91 5.53 18.13
CA LEU A 177 8.57 5.80 19.41
C LEU A 177 7.70 5.44 20.63
N HIS A 178 6.37 5.61 20.50
CA HIS A 178 5.39 5.32 21.54
C HIS A 178 4.82 3.89 21.47
N ASP A 179 5.38 3.02 20.60
CA ASP A 179 5.05 1.61 20.48
C ASP A 179 3.60 1.36 20.04
N PRO A 180 3.17 1.90 18.91
CA PRO A 180 1.80 1.77 18.43
C PRO A 180 1.47 0.35 17.99
N GLU A 181 0.18 -0.02 18.11
CA GLU A 181 -0.34 -1.30 17.64
C GLU A 181 -0.66 -1.29 16.15
N VAL A 182 -0.92 -0.11 15.58
CA VAL A 182 -1.19 0.10 14.15
C VAL A 182 -0.28 1.18 13.59
N LEU A 183 0.29 0.92 12.42
CA LEU A 183 1.10 1.89 11.67
C LEU A 183 0.46 2.18 10.32
N TYR A 184 0.08 3.42 10.08
CA TYR A 184 -0.39 3.91 8.80
C TYR A 184 0.75 4.62 8.07
N LEU A 185 1.02 4.18 6.84
CA LEU A 185 2.06 4.73 5.99
C LEU A 185 1.43 5.21 4.69
N ASP A 186 1.34 6.53 4.50
CA ASP A 186 0.78 7.13 3.29
C ASP A 186 1.92 7.57 2.37
N GLU A 187 2.24 6.76 1.36
CA GLU A 187 3.31 6.98 0.37
C GLU A 187 4.73 7.12 0.99
N PRO A 188 5.19 6.21 1.88
CA PRO A 188 6.42 6.39 2.67
C PRO A 188 7.71 6.29 1.83
N THR A 189 7.65 5.79 0.62
CA THR A 189 8.80 5.54 -0.27
C THR A 189 8.89 6.51 -1.44
N ILE A 190 7.92 7.45 -1.52
CA ILE A 190 7.88 8.43 -2.61
C ILE A 190 9.14 9.30 -2.64
N GLY A 191 9.80 9.37 -3.81
CA GLY A 191 11.00 10.19 -4.00
C GLY A 191 12.25 9.68 -3.28
N LEU A 192 12.23 8.48 -2.69
CA LEU A 192 13.41 7.84 -2.12
C LEU A 192 14.24 7.15 -3.21
N ASP A 193 15.55 7.14 -3.01
CA ASP A 193 16.47 6.29 -3.79
C ASP A 193 16.28 4.81 -3.45
N VAL A 194 16.82 3.91 -4.30
CA VAL A 194 16.66 2.46 -4.17
C VAL A 194 17.18 1.93 -2.83
N VAL A 195 18.29 2.47 -2.33
CA VAL A 195 18.90 2.03 -1.05
C VAL A 195 17.99 2.41 0.11
N SER A 196 17.49 3.64 0.12
CA SER A 196 16.56 4.12 1.15
C SER A 196 15.24 3.34 1.14
N LYS A 197 14.69 3.02 -0.05
CA LYS A 197 13.49 2.16 -0.18
C LYS A 197 13.72 0.78 0.44
N THR A 198 14.84 0.12 0.08
CA THR A 198 15.17 -1.21 0.59
C THR A 198 15.26 -1.22 2.12
N ARG A 199 15.94 -0.25 2.71
CA ARG A 199 16.06 -0.12 4.17
C ARG A 199 14.69 0.06 4.85
N VAL A 200 13.82 0.90 4.31
CA VAL A 200 12.46 1.09 4.84
C VAL A 200 11.65 -0.22 4.78
N ARG A 201 11.72 -0.95 3.67
CA ARG A 201 11.02 -2.23 3.50
C ARG A 201 11.50 -3.30 4.49
N GLU A 202 12.81 -3.46 4.65
CA GLU A 202 13.42 -4.38 5.61
C GLU A 202 13.01 -4.04 7.03
N PHE A 203 13.09 -2.77 7.39
CA PHE A 203 12.67 -2.28 8.69
C PHE A 203 11.19 -2.58 8.98
N LEU A 204 10.29 -2.33 8.04
CA LEU A 204 8.85 -2.59 8.23
C LEU A 204 8.58 -4.09 8.46
N ARG A 205 9.25 -4.98 7.70
CA ARG A 205 9.15 -6.43 7.92
C ARG A 205 9.63 -6.83 9.32
N GLN A 206 10.75 -6.26 9.76
CA GLN A 206 11.31 -6.56 11.08
C GLN A 206 10.39 -6.09 12.21
N VAL A 207 9.86 -4.86 12.14
CA VAL A 207 8.92 -4.34 13.16
C VAL A 207 7.65 -5.18 13.24
N ASN A 208 7.11 -5.59 12.10
CA ASN A 208 5.94 -6.46 12.07
C ASN A 208 6.24 -7.82 12.67
N ALA A 209 7.33 -8.47 12.29
CA ALA A 209 7.72 -9.79 12.80
C ALA A 209 7.97 -9.80 14.32
N GLU A 210 8.59 -8.74 14.85
CA GLU A 210 8.97 -8.70 16.27
C GLU A 210 7.84 -8.21 17.19
N ARG A 211 6.95 -7.33 16.71
CA ARG A 211 5.93 -6.68 17.56
C ARG A 211 4.49 -6.97 17.14
N SER A 212 4.29 -7.70 16.06
CA SER A 212 2.96 -7.92 15.46
C SER A 212 2.21 -6.60 15.24
N THR A 213 2.94 -5.53 14.86
CA THR A 213 2.36 -4.24 14.53
C THR A 213 1.54 -4.39 13.24
N THR A 214 0.27 -4.03 13.28
CA THR A 214 -0.58 -4.02 12.09
C THR A 214 -0.17 -2.86 11.19
N VAL A 215 0.07 -3.11 9.89
CA VAL A 215 0.53 -2.08 8.96
C VAL A 215 -0.46 -1.92 7.81
N LEU A 216 -0.90 -0.69 7.57
CA LEU A 216 -1.63 -0.31 6.37
C LEU A 216 -0.75 0.65 5.55
N LEU A 217 -0.27 0.17 4.40
CA LEU A 217 0.65 0.86 3.52
C LEU A 217 -0.07 1.33 2.26
N THR A 218 -0.09 2.64 1.99
CA THR A 218 -0.44 3.13 0.66
C THR A 218 0.82 3.42 -0.13
N THR A 219 0.82 3.04 -1.38
CA THR A 219 1.86 3.39 -2.34
C THR A 219 1.31 3.29 -3.76
N HIS A 220 1.96 3.93 -4.69
CA HIS A 220 1.80 3.71 -6.12
C HIS A 220 2.92 2.82 -6.70
N ASP A 221 3.95 2.52 -5.90
CA ASP A 221 5.03 1.60 -6.25
C ASP A 221 4.65 0.19 -5.80
N LEU A 222 4.25 -0.64 -6.74
CA LEU A 222 3.78 -1.99 -6.47
C LEU A 222 4.88 -2.93 -5.97
N GLN A 223 6.15 -2.64 -6.30
CA GLN A 223 7.27 -3.39 -5.74
C GLN A 223 7.35 -3.25 -4.21
N ASP A 224 6.91 -2.12 -3.66
CA ASP A 224 6.81 -1.96 -2.20
C ASP A 224 5.80 -2.94 -1.61
N ILE A 225 4.64 -3.09 -2.28
CA ILE A 225 3.59 -4.02 -1.86
C ILE A 225 4.07 -5.47 -1.95
N GLU A 226 4.63 -5.87 -3.08
CA GLU A 226 5.13 -7.23 -3.31
C GLU A 226 6.16 -7.66 -2.27
N GLN A 227 7.01 -6.73 -1.85
CA GLN A 227 8.07 -7.05 -0.91
C GLN A 227 7.65 -7.02 0.55
N VAL A 228 6.60 -6.26 0.91
CA VAL A 228 6.26 -6.00 2.32
C VAL A 228 4.92 -6.62 2.71
N CYS A 229 3.95 -6.68 1.80
CA CYS A 229 2.58 -7.07 2.10
C CYS A 229 2.25 -8.47 1.57
N SER A 230 1.45 -9.23 2.30
CA SER A 230 0.88 -10.51 1.83
C SER A 230 -0.53 -10.36 1.23
N ARG A 231 -1.21 -9.26 1.56
CA ARG A 231 -2.56 -8.93 1.12
C ARG A 231 -2.60 -7.53 0.54
N VAL A 232 -3.42 -7.36 -0.47
CA VAL A 232 -3.63 -6.08 -1.13
C VAL A 232 -5.11 -5.78 -1.27
N MET A 233 -5.47 -4.54 -1.01
CA MET A 233 -6.77 -3.96 -1.26
C MET A 233 -6.63 -2.89 -2.34
N VAL A 234 -7.44 -2.99 -3.40
CA VAL A 234 -7.46 -2.01 -4.51
C VAL A 234 -8.71 -1.16 -4.38
N ILE A 235 -8.53 0.15 -4.36
CA ILE A 235 -9.63 1.12 -4.33
C ILE A 235 -9.66 1.92 -5.63
N ASP A 236 -10.86 2.11 -6.17
CA ASP A 236 -11.11 2.97 -7.33
C ASP A 236 -12.39 3.78 -7.13
N HIS A 237 -12.35 5.08 -7.44
CA HIS A 237 -13.48 6.02 -7.29
C HIS A 237 -14.23 5.87 -5.95
N GLY A 238 -13.48 5.71 -4.87
CA GLY A 238 -14.02 5.56 -3.51
C GLY A 238 -14.59 4.18 -3.18
N ARG A 239 -14.48 3.18 -4.05
CA ARG A 239 -14.99 1.83 -3.86
C ARG A 239 -13.88 0.80 -3.81
N LEU A 240 -14.01 -0.18 -2.95
CA LEU A 240 -13.10 -1.34 -2.92
C LEU A 240 -13.41 -2.23 -4.13
N VAL A 241 -12.39 -2.49 -4.96
CA VAL A 241 -12.52 -3.26 -6.19
C VAL A 241 -11.87 -4.65 -6.11
N TYR A 242 -10.89 -4.78 -5.22
CA TYR A 242 -10.22 -6.04 -4.90
C TYR A 242 -9.82 -6.06 -3.43
N ASP A 243 -9.90 -7.22 -2.83
CA ASP A 243 -9.40 -7.50 -1.49
C ASP A 243 -8.96 -8.97 -1.43
N GLY A 244 -7.67 -9.22 -1.36
CA GLY A 244 -7.15 -10.58 -1.41
C GLY A 244 -5.63 -10.65 -1.41
N SER A 245 -5.09 -11.84 -1.64
CA SER A 245 -3.65 -12.07 -1.75
C SER A 245 -3.08 -11.43 -3.03
N LEU A 246 -1.78 -11.14 -3.02
CA LEU A 246 -1.06 -10.71 -4.22
C LEU A 246 -1.13 -11.77 -5.33
N ALA A 247 -1.00 -13.04 -4.96
CA ALA A 247 -1.14 -14.14 -5.92
C ALA A 247 -2.52 -14.15 -6.59
N GLY A 248 -3.60 -13.99 -5.80
CA GLY A 248 -4.96 -13.91 -6.33
C GLY A 248 -5.19 -12.68 -7.21
N LEU A 249 -4.47 -11.57 -6.98
CA LEU A 249 -4.57 -10.39 -7.84
C LEU A 249 -4.05 -10.69 -9.25
N HIS A 250 -2.98 -11.47 -9.39
CA HIS A 250 -2.47 -11.92 -10.68
C HIS A 250 -3.48 -12.82 -11.43
N GLU A 251 -4.26 -13.62 -10.69
CA GLU A 251 -5.26 -14.52 -11.28
C GLU A 251 -6.52 -13.78 -11.78
N VAL A 252 -6.94 -12.73 -11.07
CA VAL A 252 -8.16 -11.95 -11.42
C VAL A 252 -8.04 -11.25 -12.78
N GLY A 253 -6.82 -10.99 -13.25
CA GLY A 253 -6.57 -10.26 -14.48
C GLY A 253 -6.57 -11.11 -15.75
N GLU A 254 -7.15 -12.34 -15.83
CA GLU A 254 -6.94 -13.26 -16.97
C GLU A 254 -5.48 -13.14 -17.48
N GLY A 255 -4.54 -13.37 -16.54
CA GLY A 255 -3.17 -12.90 -16.65
C GLY A 255 -2.47 -13.51 -17.87
N GLU A 256 -2.07 -12.67 -18.79
CA GLU A 256 -1.09 -13.07 -19.79
C GLU A 256 0.31 -12.95 -19.18
N ARG A 257 1.03 -14.05 -19.18
CA ARG A 257 2.46 -14.08 -18.92
C ARG A 257 3.22 -13.65 -20.15
N THR A 258 4.40 -13.12 -19.98
CA THR A 258 5.25 -12.71 -21.09
C THR A 258 6.51 -13.58 -21.12
N LEU A 259 6.68 -14.35 -22.18
CA LEU A 259 7.94 -15.00 -22.49
C LEU A 259 8.82 -14.00 -23.26
N VAL A 260 9.95 -13.64 -22.71
CA VAL A 260 10.99 -12.86 -23.39
C VAL A 260 12.00 -13.83 -23.94
N VAL A 261 12.24 -13.77 -25.24
CA VAL A 261 13.23 -14.60 -25.93
C VAL A 261 14.31 -13.73 -26.57
N ASP A 262 15.55 -14.08 -26.33
CA ASP A 262 16.72 -13.50 -27.01
C ASP A 262 17.18 -14.50 -28.06
N LEU A 263 17.12 -14.10 -29.32
CA LEU A 263 17.50 -14.90 -30.46
C LEU A 263 18.96 -14.63 -30.86
N GLU A 264 19.61 -15.58 -31.51
CA GLU A 264 20.99 -15.40 -31.99
C GLU A 264 21.10 -14.27 -33.02
N ARG A 265 20.03 -14.05 -33.79
CA ARG A 265 19.98 -13.03 -34.87
C ARG A 265 18.60 -12.35 -34.85
N GLU A 266 18.60 -11.12 -35.32
CA GLU A 266 17.35 -10.41 -35.64
C GLU A 266 16.55 -11.16 -36.72
N CYS A 267 15.26 -11.37 -36.46
CA CYS A 267 14.35 -11.99 -37.41
C CYS A 267 12.94 -11.36 -37.29
N PRO A 268 12.06 -11.61 -38.26
CA PRO A 268 10.64 -11.26 -38.12
C PRO A 268 10.03 -11.85 -36.86
N PRO A 269 8.83 -11.38 -36.44
CA PRO A 269 8.16 -11.92 -35.27
C PRO A 269 8.11 -13.45 -35.28
N VAL A 270 8.54 -14.09 -34.20
CA VAL A 270 8.53 -15.55 -34.07
C VAL A 270 7.12 -16.10 -34.25
N GLU A 271 6.98 -17.20 -34.93
CA GLU A 271 5.69 -17.88 -35.13
C GLU A 271 5.33 -18.62 -33.81
N VAL A 272 4.20 -18.24 -33.24
CA VAL A 272 3.68 -18.86 -32.03
C VAL A 272 2.23 -19.30 -32.24
N PRO A 273 1.81 -20.42 -31.61
CA PRO A 273 0.43 -20.87 -31.68
C PRO A 273 -0.52 -19.95 -30.93
N ALA A 274 -1.74 -19.77 -31.43
CA ALA A 274 -2.80 -19.13 -30.66
C ALA A 274 -3.07 -19.95 -29.40
N PRO A 275 -3.36 -19.30 -28.25
CA PRO A 275 -3.62 -17.87 -28.07
C PRO A 275 -2.36 -17.00 -27.83
N ALA A 276 -1.14 -17.61 -27.85
CA ALA A 276 0.08 -16.81 -27.72
C ALA A 276 0.26 -15.85 -28.91
N ARG A 277 0.85 -14.69 -28.63
CA ARG A 277 1.12 -13.67 -29.66
C ARG A 277 2.38 -12.86 -29.36
N VAL A 278 3.11 -12.44 -30.38
CA VAL A 278 4.22 -11.50 -30.22
C VAL A 278 3.64 -10.11 -29.97
N VAL A 279 4.05 -9.48 -28.88
CA VAL A 279 3.57 -8.15 -28.45
C VAL A 279 4.61 -7.04 -28.68
N ARG A 280 5.89 -7.42 -28.76
CA ARG A 280 6.98 -6.48 -28.99
C ARG A 280 8.17 -7.20 -29.64
N VAL A 281 8.85 -6.51 -30.54
CA VAL A 281 10.12 -6.91 -31.15
C VAL A 281 11.11 -5.76 -30.98
N ASP A 282 12.35 -6.06 -30.56
CA ASP A 282 13.42 -5.09 -30.37
C ASP A 282 14.75 -5.78 -30.76
N GLY A 283 15.06 -5.68 -32.04
CA GLY A 283 16.17 -6.44 -32.63
C GLY A 283 15.99 -7.95 -32.45
N PRO A 284 17.00 -8.66 -31.88
CA PRO A 284 16.93 -10.10 -31.65
C PRO A 284 16.03 -10.46 -30.43
N ARG A 285 15.64 -9.49 -29.62
CA ARG A 285 14.79 -9.72 -28.43
C ARG A 285 13.32 -9.56 -28.79
N GLN A 286 12.52 -10.56 -28.44
CA GLN A 286 11.08 -10.56 -28.69
C GLN A 286 10.29 -10.93 -27.44
N TRP A 287 9.10 -10.32 -27.28
CA TRP A 287 8.18 -10.55 -26.17
C TRP A 287 6.93 -11.24 -26.69
N VAL A 288 6.64 -12.40 -26.12
CA VAL A 288 5.49 -13.24 -26.48
C VAL A 288 4.53 -13.29 -25.31
N ALA A 289 3.35 -12.72 -25.46
CA ALA A 289 2.27 -12.84 -24.48
C ALA A 289 1.54 -14.18 -24.65
N PHE A 290 1.24 -14.85 -23.55
CA PHE A 290 0.51 -16.12 -23.53
C PHE A 290 -0.30 -16.23 -22.22
N PRO A 291 -1.43 -16.97 -22.22
CA PRO A 291 -2.27 -17.13 -21.01
C PRO A 291 -1.50 -17.74 -19.85
N ALA A 292 -1.74 -17.20 -18.65
CA ALA A 292 -1.11 -17.71 -17.42
C ALA A 292 -1.49 -19.17 -17.12
N SER A 293 -2.66 -19.62 -17.60
CA SER A 293 -3.11 -20.99 -17.51
C SER A 293 -2.31 -21.99 -18.36
N GLU A 294 -1.53 -21.50 -19.33
CA GLU A 294 -0.70 -22.34 -20.18
C GLU A 294 0.73 -22.48 -19.62
N PRO A 295 1.29 -23.70 -19.56
CA PRO A 295 2.68 -23.87 -19.14
C PRO A 295 3.63 -23.31 -20.21
N ALA A 296 4.53 -22.41 -19.78
CA ALA A 296 5.53 -21.79 -20.68
C ALA A 296 6.42 -22.82 -21.40
N ALA A 297 6.64 -23.99 -20.80
CA ALA A 297 7.50 -25.02 -21.35
C ALA A 297 7.12 -25.45 -22.79
N GLY A 298 5.84 -25.61 -23.08
CA GLY A 298 5.38 -25.97 -24.42
C GLY A 298 5.65 -24.88 -25.46
N LEU A 299 5.51 -23.61 -25.07
CA LEU A 299 5.80 -22.47 -25.93
C LEU A 299 7.32 -22.34 -26.18
N VAL A 300 8.12 -22.48 -25.12
CA VAL A 300 9.60 -22.45 -25.21
C VAL A 300 10.12 -23.53 -26.14
N THR A 301 9.64 -24.79 -26.03
CA THR A 301 10.04 -25.88 -26.89
C THR A 301 9.77 -25.58 -28.34
N ARG A 302 8.58 -25.10 -28.67
CA ARG A 302 8.19 -24.78 -30.08
C ARG A 302 9.02 -23.64 -30.69
N ILE A 303 9.36 -22.63 -29.90
CA ILE A 303 10.23 -21.54 -30.34
C ILE A 303 11.65 -22.06 -30.54
N ALA A 304 12.19 -22.84 -29.59
CA ALA A 304 13.54 -23.39 -29.66
C ALA A 304 13.76 -24.38 -30.82
N GLU A 305 12.72 -25.10 -31.27
CA GLU A 305 12.79 -25.99 -32.41
C GLU A 305 12.97 -25.25 -33.76
N ARG A 306 12.55 -23.98 -33.84
CA ARG A 306 12.57 -23.21 -35.06
C ARG A 306 13.54 -22.05 -35.11
N TYR A 307 13.87 -21.54 -33.91
CA TYR A 307 14.70 -20.36 -33.79
C TYR A 307 15.85 -20.62 -32.79
N PRO A 308 17.10 -20.29 -33.13
CA PRO A 308 18.24 -20.43 -32.19
C PRO A 308 18.08 -19.41 -31.07
N LEU A 309 17.82 -19.94 -29.85
CA LEU A 309 17.70 -19.14 -28.64
C LEU A 309 19.07 -18.95 -27.98
N VAL A 310 19.37 -17.74 -27.52
CA VAL A 310 20.52 -17.40 -26.70
C VAL A 310 20.14 -17.39 -25.23
N ASP A 311 19.01 -16.77 -24.91
CA ASP A 311 18.49 -16.68 -23.54
C ASP A 311 16.96 -16.56 -23.56
N LEU A 312 16.34 -16.85 -22.41
CA LEU A 312 14.91 -16.67 -22.25
C LEU A 312 14.56 -16.33 -20.78
N SER A 313 13.48 -15.58 -20.59
CA SER A 313 12.90 -15.36 -19.27
C SER A 313 11.37 -15.33 -19.37
N VAL A 314 10.71 -15.90 -18.34
CA VAL A 314 9.26 -15.78 -18.19
C VAL A 314 8.98 -14.70 -17.16
N ARG A 315 8.17 -13.73 -17.54
CA ARG A 315 7.74 -12.65 -16.65
C ARG A 315 6.26 -12.85 -16.32
N GLU A 316 5.96 -12.79 -15.04
CA GLU A 316 4.57 -12.67 -14.58
C GLU A 316 4.00 -11.32 -15.05
N PRO A 317 2.67 -11.21 -15.19
CA PRO A 317 2.05 -9.93 -15.55
C PRO A 317 2.44 -8.89 -14.51
N ASP A 318 2.78 -7.71 -14.97
CA ASP A 318 3.01 -6.57 -14.11
C ASP A 318 1.70 -6.24 -13.38
N ILE A 319 1.74 -6.17 -12.06
CA ILE A 319 0.57 -5.83 -11.23
C ILE A 319 -0.03 -4.49 -11.68
N GLU A 320 0.80 -3.55 -12.14
CA GLU A 320 0.34 -2.28 -12.70
C GLU A 320 -0.56 -2.49 -13.90
N ALA A 321 -0.20 -3.40 -14.80
CA ALA A 321 -1.00 -3.73 -15.99
C ALA A 321 -2.30 -4.44 -15.60
N VAL A 322 -2.28 -5.30 -14.58
CA VAL A 322 -3.49 -5.97 -14.03
C VAL A 322 -4.46 -4.93 -13.47
N ILE A 323 -3.96 -4.04 -12.63
CA ILE A 323 -4.75 -2.97 -12.00
C ILE A 323 -5.28 -2.00 -13.06
N ALA A 324 -4.45 -1.60 -14.04
CA ALA A 324 -4.88 -0.72 -15.12
C ALA A 324 -6.02 -1.34 -15.95
N ARG A 325 -5.99 -2.65 -16.19
CA ARG A 325 -7.11 -3.38 -16.84
C ARG A 325 -8.36 -3.39 -15.99
N MET A 326 -8.25 -3.67 -14.68
CA MET A 326 -9.39 -3.63 -13.75
C MET A 326 -10.08 -2.26 -13.77
N TYR A 327 -9.31 -1.17 -13.89
CA TYR A 327 -9.87 0.17 -14.02
C TYR A 327 -10.53 0.39 -15.37
N ALA A 328 -9.91 -0.04 -16.49
CA ALA A 328 -10.44 0.11 -17.83
C ALA A 328 -11.76 -0.65 -18.04
N GLU A 329 -11.87 -1.89 -17.54
CA GLU A 329 -13.09 -2.70 -17.59
C GLU A 329 -14.25 -2.06 -16.83
N ARG A 330 -13.97 -1.40 -15.72
CA ARG A 330 -15.00 -0.66 -14.97
C ARG A 330 -15.39 0.65 -15.63
N ALA A 331 -14.46 1.38 -16.20
CA ALA A 331 -14.75 2.61 -16.96
C ALA A 331 -15.68 2.31 -18.16
N GLY A 332 -15.51 1.16 -18.81
CA GLY A 332 -16.42 0.70 -19.88
C GLY A 332 -17.80 0.21 -19.42
N ARG A 333 -17.97 -0.08 -18.13
CA ARG A 333 -19.24 -0.55 -17.54
C ARG A 333 -20.05 0.55 -16.84
N THR A 334 -19.64 1.82 -16.89
CA THR A 334 -20.44 2.93 -16.33
C THR A 334 -21.70 3.07 -17.19
N PRO A 335 -22.93 2.87 -16.65
CA PRO A 335 -24.14 3.05 -17.44
C PRO A 335 -24.22 4.52 -17.81
N THR A 336 -24.36 4.78 -19.11
CA THR A 336 -24.81 6.06 -19.65
C THR A 336 -26.04 6.49 -18.87
N GLN A 337 -25.92 7.51 -18.06
CA GLN A 337 -27.09 8.16 -17.44
C GLN A 337 -27.96 8.64 -18.60
N SER A 338 -29.04 7.92 -18.84
CA SER A 338 -30.15 8.37 -19.68
C SER A 338 -30.72 9.65 -19.10
N SER A 339 -30.85 10.59 -19.97
CA SER A 339 -31.40 11.94 -19.95
C SER A 339 -32.55 12.16 -18.99
#